data_6d33e45f40a319c7a16a8f10ec6112d6
#
_entry.id   6d33e45f40a319c7a16a8f10ec6112d6
#
_cell.length_a   1.000
_cell.length_b   1.000
_cell.length_c   1.000
_cell.angle_alpha   90.00
_cell.angle_beta   90.00
_cell.angle_gamma   90.00
#
_symmetry.space_group_name_H-M   'P 1'
#
loop_
_entity.id
_entity.type
_entity.pdbx_description
1 polymer ?
#
loop_
_entity_poly.entity_id
_entity_poly.type
_entity_poly.pdbx_seq_one_letter_code
_entity_poly.pdbx_strand_id
1 'polypeptide(L)'
;MNQKEGLDFFPMKCATDDKIRLVTAEFGLKGKAVIVELLQEIYGVHGYYCEWNRDVAMLFSLRIGEGCVSVNLLNEIVLCCTRRGVFSRKQFEENGILTSREIQENFFNATKRRKCIKVKKAYLLVKVALFS
;
A
#
# COMPACT_ATOMS: atom_id res chain seq x y z
N MET A 1 -18.07 19.99 2.56
CA MET A 1 -17.95 18.66 2.00
C MET A 1 -16.49 18.24 1.98
N ASN A 2 -16.19 17.09 2.55
CA ASN A 2 -14.80 16.63 2.59
C ASN A 2 -14.34 16.13 1.24
N GLN A 3 -13.18 16.58 0.82
CA GLN A 3 -12.58 16.04 -0.38
C GLN A 3 -12.12 14.61 -0.12
N LYS A 4 -12.35 13.76 -1.09
CA LYS A 4 -11.86 12.40 -1.03
C LYS A 4 -10.34 12.39 -1.20
N GLU A 5 -9.63 11.76 -0.25
CA GLU A 5 -8.18 11.66 -0.37
C GLU A 5 -7.77 10.57 -1.34
N GLY A 6 -8.40 9.42 -1.25
CA GLY A 6 -8.01 8.25 -2.02
C GLY A 6 -8.65 8.16 -3.39
N LEU A 7 -8.56 6.98 -3.97
CA LEU A 7 -9.07 6.66 -5.30
C LEU A 7 -10.21 5.65 -5.22
N ASP A 8 -11.11 5.69 -6.19
CA ASP A 8 -12.11 4.64 -6.37
C ASP A 8 -11.55 3.47 -7.17
N PHE A 9 -10.58 3.76 -8.04
CA PHE A 9 -9.96 2.75 -8.90
C PHE A 9 -8.46 2.95 -8.91
N PHE A 10 -7.72 1.87 -9.08
CA PHE A 10 -6.27 1.97 -9.28
C PHE A 10 -5.85 0.97 -10.36
N PRO A 11 -4.75 1.26 -11.08
CA PRO A 11 -4.30 0.35 -12.13
C PRO A 11 -3.64 -0.89 -11.52
N MET A 12 -4.04 -2.06 -12.00
CA MET A 12 -3.40 -3.31 -11.65
C MET A 12 -2.93 -3.98 -12.93
N LYS A 13 -1.63 -4.23 -13.03
CA LYS A 13 -1.07 -4.81 -14.24
C LYS A 13 -1.55 -6.24 -14.44
N CYS A 14 -1.78 -6.61 -15.69
CA CYS A 14 -2.13 -7.99 -16.03
C CYS A 14 -0.96 -8.93 -15.76
N ALA A 15 0.27 -8.50 -16.12
CA ALA A 15 1.48 -9.26 -15.82
C ALA A 15 1.93 -8.91 -14.40
N THR A 16 1.89 -9.88 -13.51
CA THR A 16 2.29 -9.67 -12.12
C THR A 16 3.78 -9.40 -12.03
N ASP A 17 4.13 -8.39 -11.24
CA ASP A 17 5.52 -8.03 -10.95
C ASP A 17 6.24 -9.20 -10.28
N ASP A 18 7.52 -9.39 -10.62
CA ASP A 18 8.32 -10.48 -10.05
C ASP A 18 8.43 -10.40 -8.53
N LYS A 19 8.46 -9.20 -7.97
CA LYS A 19 8.51 -9.03 -6.51
C LYS A 19 7.27 -9.62 -5.85
N ILE A 20 6.11 -9.36 -6.43
CA ILE A 20 4.84 -9.90 -5.93
C ILE A 20 4.80 -11.41 -6.14
N ARG A 21 5.34 -11.89 -7.28
CA ARG A 21 5.41 -13.33 -7.55
C ARG A 21 6.27 -14.05 -6.52
N LEU A 22 7.36 -13.42 -6.07
CA LEU A 22 8.22 -13.99 -5.05
C LEU A 22 7.49 -14.09 -3.70
N VAL A 23 6.72 -13.08 -3.35
CA VAL A 23 5.89 -13.15 -2.14
C VAL A 23 4.86 -14.27 -2.26
N THR A 24 4.24 -14.39 -3.43
CA THR A 24 3.27 -15.46 -3.69
C THR A 24 3.95 -16.84 -3.60
N ALA A 25 5.20 -16.94 -4.04
CA ALA A 25 5.94 -18.21 -3.94
C ALA A 25 6.18 -18.61 -2.49
N GLU A 26 6.41 -17.64 -1.60
CA GLU A 26 6.64 -17.92 -0.19
C GLU A 26 5.36 -18.24 0.59
N PHE A 27 4.27 -17.56 0.28
CA PHE A 27 3.04 -17.63 1.07
C PHE A 27 1.83 -18.19 0.33
N GLY A 28 1.98 -18.54 -0.93
CA GLY A 28 0.88 -19.03 -1.73
C GLY A 28 -0.14 -17.93 -2.05
N LEU A 29 -1.34 -18.34 -2.37
CA LEU A 29 -2.40 -17.40 -2.73
C LEU A 29 -2.76 -16.42 -1.61
N LYS A 30 -2.54 -16.81 -0.35
CA LYS A 30 -2.77 -15.89 0.77
C LYS A 30 -1.88 -14.67 0.67
N GLY A 31 -0.62 -14.87 0.25
CA GLY A 31 0.30 -13.74 0.07
C GLY A 31 -0.20 -12.78 -0.99
N LYS A 32 -0.63 -13.30 -2.12
CA LYS A 32 -1.17 -12.47 -3.20
C LYS A 32 -2.45 -11.77 -2.76
N ALA A 33 -3.35 -12.48 -2.10
CA ALA A 33 -4.61 -11.91 -1.64
C ALA A 33 -4.37 -10.77 -0.65
N VAL A 34 -3.43 -10.94 0.27
CA VAL A 34 -3.09 -9.90 1.23
C VAL A 34 -2.55 -8.67 0.53
N ILE A 35 -1.68 -8.87 -0.48
CA ILE A 35 -1.15 -7.73 -1.24
C ILE A 35 -2.27 -6.96 -1.92
N VAL A 36 -3.22 -7.65 -2.57
CA VAL A 36 -4.33 -6.98 -3.23
C VAL A 36 -5.16 -6.19 -2.22
N GLU A 37 -5.47 -6.78 -1.06
CA GLU A 37 -6.22 -6.10 -0.01
C GLU A 37 -5.48 -4.88 0.52
N LEU A 38 -4.15 -4.99 0.67
CA LEU A 38 -3.35 -3.86 1.11
C LEU A 38 -3.33 -2.74 0.06
N LEU A 39 -3.21 -3.08 -1.21
CA LEU A 39 -3.25 -2.08 -2.27
C LEU A 39 -4.59 -1.37 -2.31
N GLN A 40 -5.69 -2.09 -2.13
CA GLN A 40 -7.01 -1.49 -2.05
C GLN A 40 -7.11 -0.51 -0.88
N GLU A 41 -6.52 -0.87 0.25
CA GLU A 41 -6.50 0.00 1.42
C GLU A 41 -5.66 1.25 1.15
N ILE A 42 -4.46 1.06 0.62
CA ILE A 42 -3.52 2.16 0.36
C ILE A 42 -4.14 3.16 -0.62
N TYR A 43 -4.55 2.68 -1.79
CA TYR A 43 -5.10 3.58 -2.81
C TYR A 43 -6.46 4.15 -2.41
N GLY A 44 -7.26 3.37 -1.69
CA GLY A 44 -8.63 3.76 -1.38
C GLY A 44 -8.77 4.78 -0.27
N VAL A 45 -7.88 4.77 0.71
CA VAL A 45 -8.00 5.65 1.87
C VAL A 45 -7.20 6.93 1.70
N HIS A 46 -5.88 6.84 1.70
CA HIS A 46 -5.03 8.01 1.54
C HIS A 46 -4.52 8.18 0.11
N GLY A 47 -4.53 7.10 -0.65
CA GLY A 47 -4.15 7.14 -2.05
C GLY A 47 -2.70 6.77 -2.31
N TYR A 48 -1.77 7.13 -1.44
CA TYR A 48 -0.35 6.88 -1.70
C TYR A 48 0.38 6.18 -0.54
N TYR A 49 -0.30 5.93 0.58
CA TYR A 49 0.27 5.21 1.72
C TYR A 49 -0.82 4.69 2.63
N CYS A 50 -0.48 3.78 3.53
CA CYS A 50 -1.30 3.50 4.70
C CYS A 50 -0.37 3.29 5.89
N GLU A 51 -0.87 3.63 7.07
CA GLU A 51 -0.13 3.38 8.29
C GLU A 51 -0.11 1.89 8.58
N TRP A 52 0.97 1.42 9.19
CA TRP A 52 1.08 0.02 9.57
C TRP A 52 1.67 -0.10 10.95
N ASN A 53 0.89 -0.64 11.87
CA ASN A 53 1.34 -0.92 13.23
C ASN A 53 0.52 -2.09 13.75
N ARG A 54 0.73 -2.46 14.98
CA ARG A 54 0.09 -3.64 15.57
C ARG A 54 -1.44 -3.54 15.55
N ASP A 55 -1.98 -2.38 15.95
CA ASP A 55 -3.42 -2.20 16.01
C ASP A 55 -4.04 -2.23 14.62
N VAL A 56 -3.41 -1.57 13.66
CA VAL A 56 -3.85 -1.58 12.26
C VAL A 56 -3.85 -3.01 11.73
N ALA A 57 -2.78 -3.77 12.01
CA ALA A 57 -2.68 -5.15 11.56
C ALA A 57 -3.81 -6.01 12.14
N MET A 58 -4.12 -5.82 13.42
CA MET A 58 -5.20 -6.57 14.07
C MET A 58 -6.55 -6.28 13.41
N LEU A 59 -6.87 -5.01 13.20
CA LEU A 59 -8.13 -4.62 12.58
C LEU A 59 -8.20 -5.09 11.12
N PHE A 60 -7.08 -4.99 10.41
CA PHE A 60 -7.01 -5.41 9.01
C PHE A 60 -7.23 -6.93 8.90
N SER A 61 -6.63 -7.70 9.79
CA SER A 61 -6.80 -9.16 9.81
C SER A 61 -8.26 -9.55 9.96
N LEU A 62 -8.99 -8.85 10.82
CA LEU A 62 -10.42 -9.11 11.01
C LEU A 62 -11.23 -8.80 9.76
N ARG A 63 -10.86 -7.71 9.07
CA ARG A 63 -11.65 -7.24 7.93
C ARG A 63 -11.48 -8.11 6.68
N ILE A 64 -10.29 -8.63 6.42
CA ILE A 64 -9.99 -9.29 5.15
C ILE A 64 -10.36 -10.77 5.09
N GLY A 65 -11.13 -11.25 6.05
CA GLY A 65 -11.58 -12.64 6.00
C GLY A 65 -11.34 -13.31 7.33
N GLU A 66 -12.36 -13.31 8.15
CA GLU A 66 -12.29 -13.87 9.49
C GLU A 66 -11.60 -15.22 9.52
N GLY A 67 -10.53 -15.32 10.30
CA GLY A 67 -9.82 -16.57 10.51
C GLY A 67 -8.98 -17.06 9.34
N CYS A 68 -9.02 -16.38 8.18
CA CYS A 68 -8.25 -16.82 7.02
C CYS A 68 -6.79 -16.44 7.12
N VAL A 69 -6.50 -15.27 7.68
CA VAL A 69 -5.14 -14.77 7.83
C VAL A 69 -4.95 -14.27 9.25
N SER A 70 -4.11 -14.96 10.02
CA SER A 70 -3.81 -14.51 11.38
C SER A 70 -2.99 -13.23 11.36
N VAL A 71 -3.00 -12.51 12.48
CA VAL A 71 -2.18 -11.30 12.60
C VAL A 71 -0.69 -11.63 12.39
N ASN A 72 -0.23 -12.76 12.93
CA ASN A 72 1.16 -13.17 12.76
C ASN A 72 1.50 -13.43 11.29
N LEU A 73 0.64 -14.16 10.59
CA LEU A 73 0.86 -14.43 9.17
C LEU A 73 0.80 -13.14 8.36
N LEU A 74 -0.15 -12.27 8.67
CA LEU A 74 -0.27 -10.98 8.00
C LEU A 74 1.02 -10.17 8.15
N ASN A 75 1.56 -10.11 9.37
CA ASN A 75 2.82 -9.38 9.60
C ASN A 75 4.00 -10.03 8.88
N GLU A 76 4.04 -11.35 8.82
CA GLU A 76 5.09 -12.04 8.06
C GLU A 76 5.02 -11.70 6.58
N ILE A 77 3.82 -11.64 6.02
CA ILE A 77 3.63 -11.27 4.61
C ILE A 77 4.06 -9.82 4.39
N VAL A 78 3.68 -8.90 5.28
CA VAL A 78 4.09 -7.50 5.16
C VAL A 78 5.61 -7.36 5.23
N LEU A 79 6.26 -8.07 6.15
CA LEU A 79 7.73 -8.03 6.25
C LEU A 79 8.38 -8.61 4.99
N CYS A 80 7.81 -9.66 4.44
CA CYS A 80 8.29 -10.21 3.17
C CYS A 80 8.14 -9.17 2.05
N CYS A 81 7.01 -8.48 1.99
CA CYS A 81 6.79 -7.42 0.99
C CYS A 81 7.84 -6.31 1.11
N THR A 82 8.20 -5.91 2.33
CA THR A 82 9.25 -4.89 2.51
C THR A 82 10.62 -5.44 2.11
N ARG A 83 10.92 -6.68 2.48
CA ARG A 83 12.19 -7.31 2.13
C ARG A 83 12.33 -7.49 0.62
N ARG A 84 11.25 -7.85 -0.07
CA ARG A 84 11.26 -8.07 -1.52
C ARG A 84 11.07 -6.79 -2.33
N GLY A 85 10.82 -5.66 -1.68
CA GLY A 85 10.69 -4.38 -2.37
C GLY A 85 9.30 -4.09 -2.96
N VAL A 86 8.28 -4.87 -2.57
CA VAL A 86 6.90 -4.55 -2.93
C VAL A 86 6.50 -3.24 -2.26
N PHE A 87 6.93 -3.06 -1.01
CA PHE A 87 6.80 -1.80 -0.30
C PHE A 87 8.18 -1.26 0.06
N SER A 88 8.29 0.05 0.18
CA SER A 88 9.54 0.71 0.53
C SER A 88 9.96 0.34 1.95
N ARG A 89 11.11 -0.30 2.05
CA ARG A 89 11.69 -0.66 3.35
C ARG A 89 12.00 0.59 4.16
N LYS A 90 12.54 1.61 3.51
CA LYS A 90 12.90 2.86 4.18
C LYS A 90 11.68 3.50 4.83
N GLN A 91 10.58 3.63 4.10
CA GLN A 91 9.37 4.25 4.62
C GLN A 91 8.74 3.40 5.72
N PHE A 92 8.81 2.09 5.57
CA PHE A 92 8.32 1.20 6.60
C PHE A 92 9.09 1.35 7.91
N GLU A 93 10.42 1.36 7.82
CA GLU A 93 11.28 1.45 9.01
C GLU A 93 11.27 2.83 9.65
N GLU A 94 11.28 3.88 8.83
CA GLU A 94 11.37 5.26 9.34
C GLU A 94 10.03 5.86 9.75
N ASN A 95 8.97 5.54 9.01
CA ASN A 95 7.68 6.21 9.22
C ASN A 95 6.52 5.27 9.52
N GLY A 96 6.77 3.95 9.54
CA GLY A 96 5.71 2.99 9.86
C GLY A 96 4.57 2.99 8.85
N ILE A 97 4.88 3.17 7.58
CA ILE A 97 3.88 3.20 6.53
C ILE A 97 4.20 2.19 5.44
N LEU A 98 3.16 1.78 4.71
CA LEU A 98 3.29 0.97 3.52
C LEU A 98 3.05 1.85 2.32
N THR A 99 4.05 1.93 1.46
CA THR A 99 4.00 2.69 0.21
C THR A 99 5.10 2.19 -0.72
N SER A 100 5.10 2.66 -1.95
CA SER A 100 6.18 2.39 -2.89
C SER A 100 6.20 3.50 -3.92
N ARG A 101 7.31 3.55 -4.68
CA ARG A 101 7.42 4.52 -5.78
C ARG A 101 6.29 4.31 -6.78
N GLU A 102 6.01 3.06 -7.16
CA GLU A 102 4.95 2.76 -8.12
C GLU A 102 3.58 3.20 -7.61
N ILE A 103 3.29 2.92 -6.33
CA ILE A 103 2.03 3.36 -5.73
C ILE A 103 1.88 4.87 -5.84
N GLN A 104 2.93 5.59 -5.49
CA GLN A 104 2.90 7.04 -5.51
C GLN A 104 2.78 7.59 -6.93
N GLU A 105 3.52 7.02 -7.88
CA GLU A 105 3.41 7.43 -9.28
C GLU A 105 2.00 7.23 -9.80
N ASN A 106 1.39 6.09 -9.51
CA ASN A 106 0.03 5.81 -9.94
C ASN A 106 -0.96 6.78 -9.31
N PHE A 107 -0.81 7.07 -8.03
CA PHE A 107 -1.70 7.98 -7.34
C PHE A 107 -1.60 9.40 -7.91
N PHE A 108 -0.39 9.90 -8.06
CA PHE A 108 -0.21 11.27 -8.55
C PHE A 108 -0.63 11.41 -10.01
N ASN A 109 -0.46 10.36 -10.81
CA ASN A 109 -0.99 10.36 -12.17
C ASN A 109 -2.52 10.41 -12.18
N ALA A 110 -3.15 9.66 -11.29
CA ALA A 110 -4.61 9.61 -11.23
C ALA A 110 -5.23 10.90 -10.70
N THR A 111 -4.44 11.70 -9.97
CA THR A 111 -4.95 12.90 -9.32
C THR A 111 -4.47 14.19 -9.95
N LYS A 112 -3.90 14.11 -11.15
CA LYS A 112 -3.39 15.30 -11.85
C LYS A 112 -4.39 16.43 -11.99
N ARG A 113 -5.68 16.10 -12.13
CA ARG A 113 -6.72 17.11 -12.32
C ARG A 113 -7.31 17.64 -11.02
N ARG A 114 -6.89 17.12 -9.88
CA ARG A 114 -7.37 17.61 -8.60
C ARG A 114 -6.71 18.95 -8.30
N LYS A 115 -7.49 19.91 -7.80
CA LYS A 115 -6.98 21.23 -7.48
C LYS A 115 -6.00 21.22 -6.32
N CYS A 116 -6.24 20.36 -5.37
CA CYS A 116 -5.42 20.29 -4.16
C CYS A 116 -5.26 18.87 -3.69
N ILE A 117 -4.03 18.48 -3.43
CA ILE A 117 -3.71 17.18 -2.89
C ILE A 117 -2.85 17.43 -1.65
N LYS A 118 -3.27 16.85 -0.53
CA LYS A 118 -2.48 16.96 0.69
C LYS A 118 -1.49 15.80 0.74
N VAL A 119 -0.22 16.12 0.90
CA VAL A 119 0.83 15.10 1.00
C VAL A 119 1.76 15.44 2.16
N LYS A 120 2.33 14.40 2.76
CA LYS A 120 3.35 14.56 3.77
C LYS A 120 4.70 14.37 3.10
N LYS A 121 5.53 15.39 3.11
CA LYS A 121 6.85 15.35 2.45
C LYS A 121 7.69 14.17 2.92
N ALA A 122 7.63 13.84 4.19
CA ALA A 122 8.42 12.75 4.76
C ALA A 122 8.07 11.39 4.14
N TYR A 123 6.86 11.26 3.58
CA TYR A 123 6.39 10.01 3.02
C TYR A 123 6.67 9.88 1.52
N LEU A 124 7.09 10.97 0.86
CA LEU A 124 7.24 10.97 -0.58
C LEU A 124 8.50 10.24 -1.04
N LEU A 125 8.35 9.44 -2.08
CA LEU A 125 9.44 8.75 -2.77
C LEU A 125 9.64 9.28 -4.17
N VAL A 126 8.71 10.13 -4.63
CA VAL A 126 8.74 10.69 -5.98
C VAL A 126 8.66 12.20 -5.89
N LYS A 127 9.09 12.88 -6.96
CA LYS A 127 8.95 14.33 -7.01
C LYS A 127 7.53 14.68 -7.41
N VAL A 128 6.91 15.56 -6.66
CA VAL A 128 5.57 16.04 -6.92
C VAL A 128 5.66 17.54 -7.10
N ALA A 129 5.00 18.04 -8.10
CA ALA A 129 4.90 19.48 -8.27
C ALA A 129 3.98 20.01 -7.18
N LEU A 130 4.62 20.53 -6.14
CA LEU A 130 3.91 21.13 -5.02
C LEU A 130 3.79 22.60 -5.29
N PHE A 131 2.74 23.08 -5.99
CA PHE A 131 2.64 24.43 -6.13
C PHE A 131 1.33 24.65 -6.10
N SER A 132 1.50 25.47 -6.09
CA SER A 132 0.78 26.47 -5.77
C SER A 132 -0.28 26.87 -6.67
#